data_3485cdd985c95cc671810de941370e9f
#
_entry.id   3485cdd985c95cc671810de941370e9f
#
_cell.length_a   1.000
_cell.length_b   1.000
_cell.length_c   1.000
_cell.angle_alpha   90.00
_cell.angle_beta   90.00
_cell.angle_gamma   90.00
#
_symmetry.space_group_name_H-M   'P 1'
#
loop_
_entity.id
_entity.type
_entity.pdbx_description
1 polymer ?
#
loop_
_entity_poly.entity_id
_entity_poly.type
_entity_poly.pdbx_seq_one_letter_code
_entity_poly.pdbx_strand_id
1 'polypeptide(L)'
;NRWGAGNTLKEFDESLSKPKNKTEFSKLDLSQPLLTFETKIPKKWADYNGHMTESRYLECFSEATTEMMVIVGADQDYISNVGSYFTVETHIRHLDEVLIGEKIYAKTQVINGENKKLHLFHWLYHNDKRLLATAEHMLIHVDLKTRAASVPNELVINRIGLVYGAHKLLPKPEGLSRAIGDKV
;
A
#
# COMPACT_ATOMS: atom_id res chain seq x y z
N ASN A 1 27.54 1.33 6.76
CA ASN A 1 26.96 1.27 5.41
C ASN A 1 26.13 0.00 5.21
N ARG A 2 24.94 -0.07 5.80
CA ARG A 2 24.03 -1.22 5.62
C ARG A 2 23.05 -1.09 4.45
N TRP A 3 23.10 0.02 3.73
CA TRP A 3 22.24 0.26 2.58
C TRP A 3 23.08 0.86 1.47
N GLY A 4 23.80 -0.02 0.76
CA GLY A 4 24.56 0.35 -0.42
C GLY A 4 23.63 0.86 -1.50
N ALA A 5 23.77 2.13 -1.86
CA ALA A 5 23.24 2.66 -3.10
C ALA A 5 24.05 2.07 -4.26
N GLY A 6 23.72 0.86 -4.67
CA GLY A 6 24.19 0.27 -5.91
C GLY A 6 23.35 0.78 -7.06
N ASN A 7 24.00 1.13 -8.16
CA ASN A 7 23.42 1.53 -9.45
C ASN A 7 22.54 0.43 -10.07
N THR A 8 21.32 0.21 -9.57
CA THR A 8 20.35 -0.75 -10.10
C THR A 8 19.00 -0.12 -10.42
N LEU A 9 19.00 1.14 -10.86
CA LEU A 9 17.80 1.79 -11.43
C LEU A 9 17.50 1.36 -12.89
N LYS A 10 18.19 0.37 -13.44
CA LYS A 10 18.07 0.00 -14.87
C LYS A 10 17.28 -1.27 -15.16
N GLU A 11 16.74 -1.97 -14.17
CA GLU A 11 15.89 -3.15 -14.36
C GLU A 11 14.63 -3.11 -13.51
N PHE A 12 13.98 -1.97 -13.40
CA PHE A 12 12.57 -1.97 -13.03
C PHE A 12 11.79 -2.55 -14.21
N ASP A 13 11.16 -3.70 -14.00
CA ASP A 13 10.25 -4.31 -14.94
C ASP A 13 9.17 -3.29 -15.32
N GLU A 14 9.24 -2.75 -16.54
CA GLU A 14 8.26 -1.79 -17.08
C GLU A 14 6.83 -2.37 -17.15
N SER A 15 6.64 -3.65 -16.80
CA SER A 15 5.34 -4.30 -16.70
C SER A 15 4.60 -4.03 -15.38
N LEU A 16 5.28 -3.49 -14.37
CA LEU A 16 4.64 -2.99 -13.16
C LEU A 16 3.98 -1.66 -13.50
N SER A 17 2.69 -1.65 -13.47
CA SER A 17 1.78 -0.62 -13.96
C SER A 17 2.25 0.80 -13.64
N LYS A 18 2.50 1.59 -14.69
CA LYS A 18 2.44 3.06 -14.58
C LYS A 18 1.13 3.42 -13.88
N PRO A 19 1.11 4.39 -12.94
CA PRO A 19 -0.11 4.79 -12.26
C PRO A 19 -1.20 5.05 -13.29
N LYS A 20 -2.22 4.20 -13.29
CA LYS A 20 -3.36 4.28 -14.20
C LYS A 20 -4.18 5.48 -13.76
N ASN A 21 -4.15 6.55 -14.56
CA ASN A 21 -4.96 7.76 -14.40
C ASN A 21 -4.80 8.45 -13.03
N LYS A 22 -4.15 9.62 -13.03
CA LYS A 22 -4.21 10.57 -11.90
C LYS A 22 -5.69 10.97 -11.70
N THR A 23 -6.43 10.17 -10.95
CA THR A 23 -7.74 10.64 -10.46
C THR A 23 -7.45 11.85 -9.61
N GLU A 24 -8.02 13.00 -9.96
CA GLU A 24 -7.85 14.21 -9.15
C GLU A 24 -8.32 13.91 -7.73
N PHE A 25 -7.53 14.27 -6.75
CA PHE A 25 -7.82 14.03 -5.32
C PHE A 25 -9.25 14.46 -4.94
N SER A 26 -9.73 15.57 -5.50
CA SER A 26 -11.07 16.13 -5.28
C SER A 26 -12.22 15.24 -5.78
N LYS A 27 -11.95 14.27 -6.63
CA LYS A 27 -12.96 13.34 -7.19
C LYS A 27 -13.00 11.99 -6.48
N LEU A 28 -12.16 11.79 -5.46
CA LEU A 28 -12.14 10.54 -4.70
C LEU A 28 -13.35 10.43 -3.78
N ASP A 29 -13.97 9.27 -3.77
CA ASP A 29 -14.97 8.91 -2.76
C ASP A 29 -14.28 8.43 -1.49
N LEU A 30 -14.15 9.32 -0.52
CA LEU A 30 -13.53 9.03 0.77
C LEU A 30 -14.51 8.38 1.77
N SER A 31 -15.76 8.14 1.40
CA SER A 31 -16.76 7.48 2.28
C SER A 31 -16.58 5.97 2.36
N GLN A 32 -15.58 5.41 1.70
CA GLN A 32 -15.23 3.99 1.68
C GLN A 32 -13.72 3.80 1.51
N PRO A 33 -13.16 2.61 1.79
CA PRO A 33 -11.76 2.31 1.50
C PRO A 33 -11.45 2.50 0.01
N LEU A 34 -10.34 3.16 -0.28
CA LEU A 34 -9.94 3.52 -1.64
C LEU A 34 -9.44 2.30 -2.42
N LEU A 35 -9.83 2.18 -3.70
CA LEU A 35 -9.24 1.22 -4.63
C LEU A 35 -7.82 1.66 -4.96
N THR A 36 -6.82 0.89 -4.55
CA THR A 36 -5.41 1.25 -4.64
C THR A 36 -4.58 0.30 -5.49
N PHE A 37 -5.14 -0.83 -5.90
CA PHE A 37 -4.45 -1.78 -6.75
C PHE A 37 -5.44 -2.68 -7.48
N GLU A 38 -5.14 -3.02 -8.71
CA GLU A 38 -5.82 -4.10 -9.45
C GLU A 38 -4.88 -4.72 -10.49
N THR A 39 -4.94 -6.01 -10.65
CA THR A 39 -4.18 -6.71 -11.68
C THR A 39 -4.82 -8.04 -12.07
N LYS A 40 -4.35 -8.61 -13.19
CA LYS A 40 -4.52 -10.00 -13.53
C LYS A 40 -3.24 -10.75 -13.18
N ILE A 41 -3.33 -11.83 -12.41
CA ILE A 41 -2.16 -12.56 -11.90
C ILE A 41 -1.34 -13.13 -13.06
N PRO A 42 -0.09 -12.68 -13.25
CA PRO A 42 0.75 -13.15 -14.35
C PRO A 42 1.34 -14.54 -14.04
N LYS A 43 1.62 -15.32 -15.08
CA LYS A 43 2.19 -16.67 -14.95
C LYS A 43 3.49 -16.72 -14.11
N LYS A 44 4.31 -15.66 -14.16
CA LYS A 44 5.56 -15.56 -13.40
C LYS A 44 5.37 -15.48 -11.88
N TRP A 45 4.13 -15.29 -11.40
CA TRP A 45 3.78 -15.27 -9.97
C TRP A 45 3.38 -16.63 -9.42
N ALA A 46 3.40 -17.66 -10.27
CA ALA A 46 3.02 -19.01 -9.89
C ALA A 46 4.02 -19.67 -8.94
N ASP A 47 3.50 -20.38 -7.96
CA ASP A 47 4.22 -21.46 -7.29
C ASP A 47 4.14 -22.78 -8.10
N TYR A 48 4.65 -23.85 -7.51
CA TYR A 48 4.64 -25.19 -8.12
C TYR A 48 3.24 -25.82 -8.22
N ASN A 49 2.24 -25.27 -7.50
CA ASN A 49 0.84 -25.71 -7.54
C ASN A 49 -0.02 -24.87 -8.51
N GLY A 50 0.55 -23.84 -9.13
CA GLY A 50 -0.18 -22.92 -10.01
C GLY A 50 -0.92 -21.81 -9.28
N HIS A 51 -0.74 -21.66 -7.97
CA HIS A 51 -1.28 -20.59 -7.17
C HIS A 51 -0.30 -19.40 -7.09
N MET A 52 -0.82 -18.25 -6.71
CA MET A 52 0.02 -17.07 -6.46
C MET A 52 0.92 -17.30 -5.25
N THR A 53 2.24 -17.18 -5.47
CA THR A 53 3.26 -17.36 -4.41
C THR A 53 3.06 -16.37 -3.26
N GLU A 54 3.30 -16.82 -2.03
CA GLU A 54 3.13 -16.04 -0.79
C GLU A 54 3.74 -14.62 -0.88
N SER A 55 4.97 -14.51 -1.38
CA SER A 55 5.67 -13.22 -1.50
C SER A 55 4.95 -12.19 -2.38
N ARG A 56 4.12 -12.65 -3.33
CA ARG A 56 3.38 -11.78 -4.25
C ARG A 56 2.22 -11.05 -3.59
N TYR A 57 1.70 -11.58 -2.50
CA TYR A 57 0.71 -10.87 -1.68
C TYR A 57 1.32 -9.59 -1.09
N LEU A 58 2.55 -9.68 -0.55
CA LEU A 58 3.26 -8.48 -0.06
C LEU A 58 3.53 -7.48 -1.20
N GLU A 59 3.89 -7.96 -2.39
CA GLU A 59 4.09 -7.12 -3.58
C GLU A 59 2.80 -6.36 -3.93
N CYS A 60 1.63 -7.03 -3.96
CA CYS A 60 0.34 -6.38 -4.18
C CYS A 60 0.05 -5.27 -3.14
N PHE A 61 0.35 -5.52 -1.87
CA PHE A 61 0.16 -4.53 -0.81
C PHE A 61 1.18 -3.38 -0.88
N SER A 62 2.40 -3.65 -1.33
CA SER A 62 3.40 -2.60 -1.60
C SER A 62 2.96 -1.69 -2.75
N GLU A 63 2.41 -2.25 -3.83
CA GLU A 63 1.83 -1.47 -4.93
C GLU A 63 0.61 -0.64 -4.46
N ALA A 64 -0.27 -1.24 -3.65
CA ALA A 64 -1.40 -0.52 -3.05
C ALA A 64 -0.93 0.65 -2.15
N THR A 65 0.16 0.47 -1.41
CA THR A 65 0.78 1.52 -0.62
C THR A 65 1.37 2.62 -1.51
N THR A 66 2.05 2.24 -2.60
CA THR A 66 2.62 3.18 -3.57
C THR A 66 1.52 4.04 -4.21
N GLU A 67 0.41 3.45 -4.63
CA GLU A 67 -0.73 4.20 -5.15
C GLU A 67 -1.32 5.14 -4.09
N MET A 68 -1.41 4.70 -2.84
CA MET A 68 -1.83 5.56 -1.73
C MET A 68 -0.90 6.77 -1.56
N MET A 69 0.42 6.59 -1.73
CA MET A 69 1.40 7.70 -1.71
C MET A 69 1.14 8.69 -2.84
N VAL A 70 0.87 8.20 -4.06
CA VAL A 70 0.52 9.05 -5.21
C VAL A 70 -0.76 9.84 -4.93
N ILE A 71 -1.79 9.20 -4.40
CA ILE A 71 -3.07 9.83 -4.02
C ILE A 71 -2.84 11.01 -3.07
N VAL A 72 -2.04 10.82 -2.03
CA VAL A 72 -1.79 11.89 -1.05
C VAL A 72 -0.74 12.92 -1.49
N GLY A 73 -0.12 12.74 -2.65
CA GLY A 73 0.85 13.67 -3.23
C GLY A 73 2.31 13.41 -2.86
N ALA A 74 2.59 12.26 -2.25
CA ALA A 74 3.96 11.77 -2.03
C ALA A 74 4.43 10.94 -3.24
N ASP A 75 4.30 11.52 -4.43
CA ASP A 75 4.65 10.91 -5.71
C ASP A 75 6.16 10.97 -6.00
N GLN A 76 6.58 10.59 -7.22
CA GLN A 76 7.99 10.54 -7.60
C GLN A 76 8.68 11.91 -7.52
N ASP A 77 7.99 13.00 -7.83
CA ASP A 77 8.57 14.34 -7.73
C ASP A 77 8.77 14.72 -6.26
N TYR A 78 7.83 14.37 -5.41
CA TYR A 78 7.95 14.53 -3.96
C TYR A 78 9.15 13.72 -3.41
N ILE A 79 9.28 12.45 -3.79
CA ILE A 79 10.39 11.58 -3.36
C ILE A 79 11.73 12.17 -3.77
N SER A 80 11.83 12.73 -4.97
CA SER A 80 13.08 13.31 -5.47
C SER A 80 13.52 14.58 -4.73
N ASN A 81 12.58 15.33 -4.14
CA ASN A 81 12.85 16.67 -3.63
C ASN A 81 12.64 16.84 -2.11
N VAL A 82 11.79 16.03 -1.50
CA VAL A 82 11.36 16.23 -0.10
C VAL A 82 11.69 15.01 0.76
N GLY A 83 11.05 13.88 0.50
CA GLY A 83 11.18 12.69 1.35
C GLY A 83 10.31 11.55 0.88
N SER A 84 10.24 10.49 1.69
CA SER A 84 9.42 9.32 1.38
C SER A 84 8.87 8.68 2.64
N TYR A 85 7.83 7.87 2.49
CA TYR A 85 7.35 7.01 3.56
C TYR A 85 8.04 5.65 3.50
N PHE A 86 8.62 5.24 4.62
CA PHE A 86 9.26 3.93 4.77
C PHE A 86 8.38 3.03 5.60
N THR A 87 8.04 1.86 5.09
CA THR A 87 7.35 0.83 5.85
C THR A 87 8.30 0.28 6.90
N VAL A 88 7.92 0.38 8.16
CA VAL A 88 8.72 -0.06 9.31
C VAL A 88 8.18 -1.31 9.98
N GLU A 89 6.89 -1.61 9.76
CA GLU A 89 6.24 -2.80 10.29
C GLU A 89 5.14 -3.25 9.32
N THR A 90 5.02 -4.56 9.14
CA THR A 90 4.00 -5.18 8.30
C THR A 90 3.47 -6.44 8.97
N HIS A 91 2.14 -6.55 9.04
CA HIS A 91 1.46 -7.77 9.41
C HIS A 91 0.55 -8.21 8.26
N ILE A 92 0.78 -9.41 7.74
CA ILE A 92 -0.02 -10.00 6.65
C ILE A 92 -0.75 -11.23 7.16
N ARG A 93 -2.02 -11.36 6.74
CA ARG A 93 -2.84 -12.56 6.96
C ARG A 93 -3.23 -13.12 5.59
N HIS A 94 -2.85 -14.36 5.33
CA HIS A 94 -3.29 -15.12 4.17
C HIS A 94 -4.58 -15.86 4.56
N LEU A 95 -5.66 -15.63 3.83
CA LEU A 95 -6.99 -16.11 4.16
C LEU A 95 -7.52 -17.09 3.11
N ASP A 96 -7.13 -16.91 1.85
CA ASP A 96 -7.53 -17.76 0.74
C ASP A 96 -6.47 -17.73 -0.37
N GLU A 97 -6.50 -18.71 -1.24
CA GLU A 97 -5.60 -18.85 -2.37
C GLU A 97 -6.23 -18.30 -3.67
N VAL A 98 -5.38 -18.05 -4.67
CA VAL A 98 -5.81 -17.54 -5.97
C VAL A 98 -4.94 -18.11 -7.09
N LEU A 99 -5.56 -18.45 -8.22
CA LEU A 99 -4.90 -19.07 -9.36
C LEU A 99 -4.32 -18.01 -10.32
N ILE A 100 -3.34 -18.46 -11.09
CA ILE A 100 -2.78 -17.68 -12.20
C ILE A 100 -3.87 -17.34 -13.21
N GLY A 101 -3.85 -16.10 -13.71
CA GLY A 101 -4.80 -15.62 -14.71
C GLY A 101 -6.09 -15.03 -14.13
N GLU A 102 -6.33 -15.19 -12.84
CA GLU A 102 -7.46 -14.56 -12.16
C GLU A 102 -7.21 -13.07 -11.92
N LYS A 103 -8.28 -12.31 -11.73
CA LYS A 103 -8.21 -10.88 -11.43
C LYS A 103 -8.33 -10.65 -9.93
N ILE A 104 -7.47 -9.77 -9.42
CA ILE A 104 -7.45 -9.35 -8.02
C ILE A 104 -7.41 -7.82 -7.92
N TYR A 105 -7.88 -7.30 -6.80
CA TYR A 105 -7.81 -5.88 -6.49
C TYR A 105 -7.62 -5.64 -4.99
N ALA A 106 -6.98 -4.51 -4.63
CA ALA A 106 -6.83 -4.12 -3.24
C ALA A 106 -7.57 -2.82 -2.93
N LYS A 107 -8.12 -2.76 -1.72
CA LYS A 107 -8.66 -1.55 -1.12
C LYS A 107 -7.84 -1.16 0.10
N THR A 108 -7.71 0.14 0.34
CA THR A 108 -6.91 0.70 1.45
C THR A 108 -7.74 1.65 2.30
N GLN A 109 -7.65 1.46 3.62
CA GLN A 109 -8.16 2.40 4.63
C GLN A 109 -7.00 3.03 5.38
N VAL A 110 -7.03 4.36 5.56
CA VAL A 110 -6.12 5.06 6.46
C VAL A 110 -6.65 4.89 7.88
N ILE A 111 -5.87 4.25 8.73
CA ILE A 111 -6.22 3.98 10.14
C ILE A 111 -5.76 5.11 11.05
N ASN A 112 -4.58 5.65 10.76
CA ASN A 112 -4.03 6.83 11.40
C ASN A 112 -3.09 7.55 10.43
N GLY A 113 -3.02 8.87 10.51
CA GLY A 113 -2.20 9.71 9.64
C GLY A 113 -1.80 10.99 10.35
N GLU A 114 -1.05 10.89 11.44
CA GLU A 114 -0.64 12.04 12.25
C GLU A 114 0.87 12.24 12.25
N ASN A 115 1.29 13.50 12.16
CA ASN A 115 2.68 13.89 12.15
C ASN A 115 3.48 13.16 11.04
N LYS A 116 4.46 12.36 11.43
CA LYS A 116 5.31 11.58 10.53
C LYS A 116 4.89 10.12 10.35
N LYS A 117 3.83 9.68 11.04
CA LYS A 117 3.33 8.30 10.99
C LYS A 117 2.16 8.17 10.04
N LEU A 118 2.10 7.07 9.32
CA LEU A 118 0.96 6.68 8.52
C LEU A 118 0.68 5.20 8.73
N HIS A 119 -0.53 4.90 9.18
CA HIS A 119 -0.98 3.55 9.45
C HIS A 119 -2.06 3.19 8.43
N LEU A 120 -1.79 2.18 7.62
CA LEU A 120 -2.66 1.71 6.56
C LEU A 120 -3.15 0.30 6.84
N PHE A 121 -4.39 0.02 6.44
CA PHE A 121 -4.93 -1.32 6.39
C PHE A 121 -5.40 -1.61 4.97
N HIS A 122 -5.00 -2.77 4.44
CA HIS A 122 -5.28 -3.21 3.09
C HIS A 122 -6.07 -4.51 3.09
N TRP A 123 -7.01 -4.63 2.17
CA TRP A 123 -7.68 -5.88 1.82
C TRP A 123 -7.34 -6.22 0.37
N LEU A 124 -6.95 -7.46 0.12
CA LEU A 124 -6.79 -8.01 -1.22
C LEU A 124 -7.96 -8.92 -1.53
N TYR A 125 -8.69 -8.63 -2.58
CA TYR A 125 -9.87 -9.37 -3.01
C TYR A 125 -9.66 -10.03 -4.36
N HIS A 126 -10.26 -11.20 -4.54
CA HIS A 126 -10.54 -11.77 -5.85
C HIS A 126 -11.67 -10.98 -6.54
N ASN A 127 -11.74 -11.06 -7.88
CA ASN A 127 -12.77 -10.38 -8.67
C ASN A 127 -14.22 -10.81 -8.32
N ASP A 128 -14.41 -12.00 -7.76
CA ASP A 128 -15.70 -12.49 -7.22
C ASP A 128 -16.03 -11.97 -5.82
N LYS A 129 -15.20 -11.08 -5.27
CA LYS A 129 -15.28 -10.45 -3.95
C LYS A 129 -14.85 -11.32 -2.76
N ARG A 130 -14.29 -12.52 -2.98
CA ARG A 130 -13.64 -13.29 -1.90
C ARG A 130 -12.45 -12.50 -1.35
N LEU A 131 -12.30 -12.47 -0.04
CA LEU A 131 -11.15 -11.89 0.62
C LEU A 131 -9.99 -12.88 0.64
N LEU A 132 -8.89 -12.53 -0.05
CA LEU A 132 -7.71 -13.38 -0.19
C LEU A 132 -6.68 -13.15 0.92
N ALA A 133 -6.48 -11.90 1.29
CA ALA A 133 -5.50 -11.51 2.29
C ALA A 133 -5.79 -10.12 2.86
N THR A 134 -5.24 -9.85 4.03
CA THR A 134 -5.17 -8.51 4.60
C THR A 134 -3.73 -8.15 4.95
N ALA A 135 -3.40 -6.87 4.89
CA ALA A 135 -2.14 -6.36 5.40
C ALA A 135 -2.34 -5.09 6.22
N GLU A 136 -1.57 -4.98 7.27
CA GLU A 136 -1.47 -3.79 8.11
C GLU A 136 -0.05 -3.26 8.00
N HIS A 137 0.10 -2.00 7.58
CA HIS A 137 1.39 -1.35 7.39
C HIS A 137 1.52 -0.13 8.28
N MET A 138 2.60 -0.07 9.06
CA MET A 138 3.05 1.13 9.71
C MET A 138 4.17 1.76 8.89
N LEU A 139 3.99 3.03 8.52
CA LEU A 139 4.97 3.79 7.75
C LEU A 139 5.42 5.02 8.54
N ILE A 140 6.69 5.41 8.30
CA ILE A 140 7.26 6.65 8.85
C ILE A 140 7.81 7.48 7.70
N HIS A 141 7.46 8.76 7.69
CA HIS A 141 8.03 9.72 6.75
C HIS A 141 9.49 10.04 7.12
N VAL A 142 10.35 10.02 6.12
CA VAL A 142 11.80 10.22 6.23
C VAL A 142 12.23 11.28 5.23
N ASP A 143 12.94 12.29 5.71
CA ASP A 143 13.70 13.21 4.86
C ASP A 143 14.88 12.46 4.24
N LEU A 144 14.95 12.42 2.91
CA LEU A 144 15.98 11.63 2.21
C LEU A 144 17.37 12.26 2.21
N LYS A 145 17.48 13.56 2.52
CA LYS A 145 18.76 14.25 2.64
C LYS A 145 19.42 13.98 4.00
N THR A 146 18.64 14.15 5.06
CA THR A 146 19.13 13.93 6.44
C THR A 146 19.04 12.46 6.88
N ARG A 147 18.27 11.64 6.17
CA ARG A 147 17.97 10.24 6.50
C ARG A 147 17.31 10.08 7.88
N ALA A 148 16.61 11.10 8.32
CA ALA A 148 15.93 11.15 9.60
C ALA A 148 14.42 11.21 9.44
N ALA A 149 13.68 10.69 10.43
CA ALA A 149 12.24 10.79 10.47
C ALA A 149 11.81 12.27 10.56
N SER A 150 10.96 12.70 9.66
CA SER A 150 10.52 14.09 9.51
C SER A 150 9.01 14.17 9.24
N VAL A 151 8.46 15.34 9.42
CA VAL A 151 7.07 15.63 9.08
C VAL A 151 6.99 15.87 7.56
N PRO A 152 5.99 15.33 6.85
CA PRO A 152 5.79 15.62 5.43
C PRO A 152 5.49 17.11 5.18
N ASN A 153 5.50 17.54 3.91
CA ASN A 153 5.08 18.88 3.56
C ASN A 153 3.57 19.08 3.77
N GLU A 154 3.14 20.33 3.76
CA GLU A 154 1.75 20.74 4.04
C GLU A 154 0.73 20.06 3.11
N LEU A 155 1.03 19.92 1.81
CA LEU A 155 0.13 19.27 0.87
C LEU A 155 -0.16 17.82 1.27
N VAL A 156 0.89 17.05 1.56
CA VAL A 156 0.77 15.63 1.94
C VAL A 156 0.06 15.48 3.28
N ILE A 157 0.41 16.30 4.28
CA ILE A 157 -0.27 16.30 5.58
C ILE A 157 -1.75 16.59 5.43
N ASN A 158 -2.12 17.61 4.67
CA ASN A 158 -3.52 18.02 4.47
C ASN A 158 -4.31 16.91 3.78
N ARG A 159 -3.78 16.30 2.72
CA ARG A 159 -4.45 15.20 2.03
C ARG A 159 -4.61 13.95 2.90
N ILE A 160 -3.57 13.56 3.63
CA ILE A 160 -3.65 12.46 4.61
C ILE A 160 -4.72 12.78 5.66
N GLY A 161 -4.73 14.02 6.18
CA GLY A 161 -5.71 14.46 7.17
C GLY A 161 -7.15 14.40 6.65
N LEU A 162 -7.40 14.74 5.39
CA LEU A 162 -8.72 14.63 4.76
C LEU A 162 -9.15 13.16 4.62
N VAL A 163 -8.26 12.29 4.12
CA VAL A 163 -8.56 10.87 4.00
C VAL A 163 -8.79 10.24 5.37
N TYR A 164 -7.90 10.48 6.33
CA TYR A 164 -8.05 9.97 7.69
C TYR A 164 -9.32 10.49 8.36
N GLY A 165 -9.63 11.79 8.20
CA GLY A 165 -10.84 12.40 8.74
C GLY A 165 -12.14 11.70 8.28
N ALA A 166 -12.18 11.24 7.03
CA ALA A 166 -13.27 10.44 6.49
C ALA A 166 -13.20 8.98 6.94
N HIS A 167 -12.02 8.36 6.81
CA HIS A 167 -11.84 6.93 7.07
C HIS A 167 -11.99 6.53 8.54
N LYS A 168 -11.72 7.45 9.50
CA LYS A 168 -11.97 7.17 10.93
C LYS A 168 -13.44 6.96 11.29
N LEU A 169 -14.37 7.35 10.39
CA LEU A 169 -15.81 7.13 10.54
C LEU A 169 -16.24 5.77 10.00
N LEU A 170 -15.39 5.09 9.25
CA LEU A 170 -15.64 3.76 8.74
C LEU A 170 -15.51 2.71 9.86
N PRO A 171 -16.14 1.53 9.69
CA PRO A 171 -15.91 0.41 10.59
C PRO A 171 -14.43 0.09 10.73
N LYS A 172 -14.01 -0.29 11.93
CA LYS A 172 -12.65 -0.80 12.12
C LYS A 172 -12.47 -2.10 11.34
N PRO A 173 -11.34 -2.25 10.61
CA PRO A 173 -11.04 -3.49 9.92
C PRO A 173 -10.98 -4.68 10.87
N GLU A 174 -11.54 -5.80 10.44
CA GLU A 174 -11.36 -7.05 11.17
C GLU A 174 -9.90 -7.47 11.17
N GLY A 175 -9.37 -7.79 12.35
CA GLY A 175 -7.97 -8.17 12.54
C GLY A 175 -6.99 -7.00 12.63
N LEU A 176 -7.48 -5.77 12.72
CA LEU A 176 -6.63 -4.60 12.97
C LEU A 176 -5.89 -4.72 14.31
N SER A 177 -4.57 -4.47 14.29
CA SER A 177 -3.65 -4.51 15.45
C SER A 177 -3.65 -5.84 16.19
N ARG A 178 -3.89 -6.93 15.46
CA ARG A 178 -3.97 -8.27 15.99
C ARG A 178 -2.57 -8.88 16.16
N ALA A 179 -2.35 -9.59 17.26
CA ALA A 179 -1.12 -10.36 17.42
C ALA A 179 -1.10 -11.63 16.54
N ILE A 180 0.11 -12.07 16.16
CA ILE A 180 0.28 -13.31 15.41
C ILE A 180 -0.22 -14.49 16.28
N GLY A 181 -1.05 -15.34 15.68
CA GLY A 181 -1.58 -16.53 16.35
C GLY A 181 -2.85 -16.31 17.18
N ASP A 182 -3.33 -15.08 17.33
CA ASP A 182 -4.62 -14.85 17.96
C ASP A 182 -5.75 -15.52 17.18
N LYS A 183 -6.70 -16.14 17.87
CA LYS A 183 -7.85 -16.76 17.25
C LYS A 183 -8.78 -15.72 16.63
N VAL A 184 -9.36 -16.05 15.50
CA VAL A 184 -10.41 -15.27 14.85
C VAL A 184 -11.68 -15.36 15.66
#